data_111b47d8fa1ab26d40f829ad6dd78645
#
_entry.id   111b47d8fa1ab26d40f829ad6dd78645
#
_cell.length_a   1.000
_cell.length_b   1.000
_cell.length_c   1.000
_cell.angle_alpha   90.00
_cell.angle_beta   90.00
_cell.angle_gamma   90.00
#
_symmetry.space_group_name_H-M   'P 1'
#
loop_
_entity.id
_entity.type
_entity.pdbx_description
1 polymer ?
#
loop_
_entity_poly.entity_id
_entity_poly.type
_entity_poly.pdbx_seq_one_letter_code
_entity_poly.pdbx_strand_id
1 'polypeptide(L)'
;FELMKAMIEAGAAGVHFEDQLSSEKKCGHMGGKVLLPTAHGIRNLIAARLAADVMGVATVLIARTDADAAKLITSDVDPADHEFLTGERTAEGFYRVRAGLDYAIARGLAYAPYVDVVWCETSEPNIEEAREFAEAIHAEHPGKLLAYNCSPSFNWKAKLSDRDIATFQEQLGAMGYKFQFVTLAGFHSLNHSMFELARDYRQRGMAAYSDLQRAEFASERYGYTATKHQREVGAGYFDDVAQVVAGGAASTTALTGSTEEEQFDSAESSITGLPGSTEDEQFVR
;
A
#
# COMPACT_ATOMS: atom_id res chain seq x y z
N PHE A 1 1.75 11.54 19.26
CA PHE A 1 1.19 12.85 18.95
C PHE A 1 2.05 13.59 17.93
N GLU A 2 3.33 13.93 18.24
CA GLU A 2 4.19 14.71 17.34
C GLU A 2 4.48 14.00 16.00
N LEU A 3 4.66 12.69 16.00
CA LEU A 3 4.83 11.92 14.76
C LEU A 3 3.61 12.07 13.83
N MET A 4 2.39 11.99 14.38
CA MET A 4 1.17 12.15 13.59
C MET A 4 1.07 13.57 13.01
N LYS A 5 1.42 14.61 13.78
CA LYS A 5 1.50 16.00 13.27
C LYS A 5 2.47 16.12 12.10
N ALA A 6 3.68 15.58 12.24
CA ALA A 6 4.68 15.62 11.18
C ALA A 6 4.20 14.92 9.89
N MET A 7 3.48 13.79 10.02
CA MET A 7 2.88 13.11 8.87
C MET A 7 1.79 13.93 8.20
N ILE A 8 0.93 14.60 8.99
CA ILE A 8 -0.10 15.51 8.47
C ILE A 8 0.54 16.71 7.76
N GLU A 9 1.56 17.32 8.34
CA GLU A 9 2.32 18.42 7.73
C GLU A 9 2.98 18.03 6.41
N ALA A 10 3.40 16.74 6.30
CA ALA A 10 3.92 16.15 5.05
C ALA A 10 2.83 15.81 4.02
N GLY A 11 1.54 16.07 4.31
CA GLY A 11 0.41 15.87 3.40
C GLY A 11 -0.21 14.47 3.44
N ALA A 12 0.00 13.68 4.50
CA ALA A 12 -0.61 12.37 4.63
C ALA A 12 -2.14 12.45 4.76
N ALA A 13 -2.89 11.85 3.84
CA ALA A 13 -4.34 11.75 3.90
C ALA A 13 -4.83 10.63 4.84
N GLY A 14 -3.99 9.64 5.10
CA GLY A 14 -4.25 8.56 6.05
C GLY A 14 -2.95 8.05 6.66
N VAL A 15 -3.00 7.64 7.93
CA VAL A 15 -1.85 7.14 8.68
C VAL A 15 -2.25 5.91 9.46
N HIS A 16 -1.42 4.87 9.45
CA HIS A 16 -1.61 3.71 10.33
C HIS A 16 -0.56 3.65 11.43
N PHE A 17 -1.00 3.18 12.59
CA PHE A 17 -0.14 2.82 13.70
C PHE A 17 -0.34 1.35 14.04
N GLU A 18 0.75 0.68 14.35
CA GLU A 18 0.74 -0.74 14.69
C GLU A 18 1.10 -0.97 16.15
N ASP A 19 0.70 -2.11 16.67
CA ASP A 19 0.88 -2.49 18.07
C ASP A 19 2.22 -3.18 18.35
N GLN A 20 3.19 -3.11 17.45
CA GLN A 20 4.55 -3.59 17.69
C GLN A 20 5.40 -2.60 18.49
N LEU A 21 6.29 -3.14 19.33
CA LEU A 21 7.36 -2.38 19.97
C LEU A 21 8.32 -1.82 18.90
N SER A 22 8.50 -0.50 18.84
CA SER A 22 9.23 0.16 17.76
C SER A 22 10.71 -0.21 17.70
N SER A 23 11.38 -0.44 18.86
CA SER A 23 12.79 -0.89 18.91
C SER A 23 13.00 -2.31 18.37
N GLU A 24 11.96 -3.15 18.39
CA GLU A 24 11.98 -4.54 17.92
C GLU A 24 11.10 -4.73 16.67
N LYS A 25 10.76 -3.65 15.99
CA LYS A 25 9.89 -3.67 14.82
C LYS A 25 10.39 -4.64 13.75
N LYS A 26 9.49 -5.54 13.33
CA LYS A 26 9.70 -6.45 12.20
C LYS A 26 8.62 -6.25 11.15
N CYS A 27 8.93 -6.56 9.89
CA CYS A 27 7.91 -6.69 8.84
C CYS A 27 6.85 -7.71 9.27
N GLY A 28 5.60 -7.48 8.88
CA GLY A 28 4.45 -8.32 9.25
C GLY A 28 4.65 -9.82 8.99
N HIS A 29 5.44 -10.17 7.98
CA HIS A 29 5.73 -11.56 7.59
C HIS A 29 7.00 -12.14 8.22
N MET A 30 7.68 -11.39 9.09
CA MET A 30 8.88 -11.84 9.81
C MET A 30 8.53 -12.33 11.21
N GLY A 31 9.35 -13.26 11.73
CA GLY A 31 9.29 -13.69 13.12
C GLY A 31 9.88 -12.66 14.08
N GLY A 32 9.73 -12.90 15.38
CA GLY A 32 10.33 -12.08 16.43
C GLY A 32 9.63 -10.74 16.68
N LYS A 33 8.38 -10.60 16.25
CA LYS A 33 7.53 -9.44 16.57
C LYS A 33 7.20 -9.41 18.05
N VAL A 34 7.28 -8.21 18.65
CA VAL A 34 6.95 -7.97 20.05
C VAL A 34 5.81 -6.96 20.11
N LEU A 35 4.70 -7.35 20.72
CA LEU A 35 3.54 -6.47 20.89
C LEU A 35 3.73 -5.53 22.09
N LEU A 36 3.10 -4.37 22.00
CA LEU A 36 2.79 -3.53 23.15
C LEU A 36 1.51 -4.06 23.85
N PRO A 37 1.30 -3.81 25.15
CA PRO A 37 0.01 -4.05 25.78
C PRO A 37 -1.12 -3.35 25.04
N THR A 38 -2.29 -3.96 24.96
CA THR A 38 -3.45 -3.43 24.23
C THR A 38 -3.81 -2.00 24.63
N ALA A 39 -3.83 -1.69 25.93
CA ALA A 39 -4.09 -0.32 26.41
C ALA A 39 -2.98 0.68 25.99
N HIS A 40 -1.74 0.24 25.79
CA HIS A 40 -0.68 1.10 25.24
C HIS A 40 -0.96 1.41 23.77
N GLY A 41 -1.34 0.42 22.97
CA GLY A 41 -1.79 0.63 21.60
C GLY A 41 -2.92 1.65 21.52
N ILE A 42 -3.96 1.50 22.36
CA ILE A 42 -5.08 2.45 22.45
C ILE A 42 -4.59 3.88 22.75
N ARG A 43 -3.68 4.06 23.72
CA ARG A 43 -3.14 5.41 24.02
C ARG A 43 -2.42 6.04 22.84
N ASN A 44 -1.70 5.24 22.04
CA ASN A 44 -1.04 5.72 20.83
C ASN A 44 -2.07 6.18 19.78
N LEU A 45 -3.16 5.43 19.61
CA LEU A 45 -4.24 5.77 18.68
C LEU A 45 -4.99 7.04 19.12
N ILE A 46 -5.28 7.18 20.43
CA ILE A 46 -5.89 8.39 21.00
C ILE A 46 -4.96 9.60 20.78
N ALA A 47 -3.65 9.44 20.99
CA ALA A 47 -2.69 10.53 20.77
C ALA A 47 -2.61 10.93 19.29
N ALA A 48 -2.73 9.98 18.36
CA ALA A 48 -2.77 10.25 16.93
C ALA A 48 -4.08 10.98 16.55
N ARG A 49 -5.25 10.54 17.06
CA ARG A 49 -6.52 11.21 16.83
C ARG A 49 -6.48 12.64 17.35
N LEU A 50 -5.98 12.84 18.56
CA LEU A 50 -5.83 14.18 19.14
C LEU A 50 -4.99 15.09 18.25
N ALA A 51 -3.92 14.57 17.62
CA ALA A 51 -3.12 15.37 16.70
C ALA A 51 -3.91 15.84 15.48
N ALA A 52 -4.71 14.96 14.87
CA ALA A 52 -5.58 15.31 13.74
C ALA A 52 -6.64 16.36 14.15
N ASP A 53 -7.25 16.19 15.32
CA ASP A 53 -8.25 17.12 15.86
C ASP A 53 -7.65 18.52 16.13
N VAL A 54 -6.47 18.56 16.75
CA VAL A 54 -5.76 19.83 17.03
C VAL A 54 -5.37 20.54 15.73
N MET A 55 -4.98 19.81 14.72
CA MET A 55 -4.62 20.38 13.41
C MET A 55 -5.84 20.69 12.53
N GLY A 56 -7.04 20.28 12.94
CA GLY A 56 -8.29 20.55 12.22
C GLY A 56 -8.40 19.82 10.88
N VAL A 57 -7.84 18.61 10.76
CA VAL A 57 -7.81 17.84 9.52
C VAL A 57 -8.51 16.49 9.67
N ALA A 58 -9.13 16.02 8.59
CA ALA A 58 -9.84 14.73 8.52
C ALA A 58 -8.91 13.60 8.07
N THR A 59 -7.68 13.55 8.57
CA THR A 59 -6.74 12.47 8.26
C THR A 59 -7.27 11.13 8.76
N VAL A 60 -7.36 10.15 7.89
CA VAL A 60 -7.83 8.80 8.21
C VAL A 60 -6.85 8.12 9.14
N LEU A 61 -7.33 7.62 10.28
CA LEU A 61 -6.53 6.87 11.24
C LEU A 61 -6.82 5.38 11.15
N ILE A 62 -5.79 4.58 10.97
CA ILE A 62 -5.86 3.12 10.81
C ILE A 62 -5.12 2.47 11.98
N ALA A 63 -5.76 1.55 12.70
CA ALA A 63 -5.09 0.67 13.64
C ALA A 63 -4.70 -0.63 12.95
N ARG A 64 -3.41 -0.99 13.05
CA ARG A 64 -2.91 -2.28 12.63
C ARG A 64 -2.58 -3.14 13.85
N THR A 65 -3.04 -4.39 13.85
CA THR A 65 -2.57 -5.39 14.80
C THR A 65 -1.73 -6.46 14.10
N ASP A 66 -0.65 -6.86 14.74
CA ASP A 66 0.23 -7.95 14.33
C ASP A 66 0.04 -9.22 15.19
N ALA A 67 -1.02 -9.25 16.01
CA ALA A 67 -1.27 -10.31 17.00
C ALA A 67 -1.53 -11.69 16.39
N ASP A 68 -1.94 -11.75 15.12
CA ASP A 68 -2.10 -13.02 14.41
C ASP A 68 -0.80 -13.85 14.36
N ALA A 69 0.35 -13.19 14.21
CA ALA A 69 1.63 -13.89 14.11
C ALA A 69 2.62 -13.56 15.23
N ALA A 70 2.39 -12.51 16.04
CA ALA A 70 3.30 -12.09 17.09
C ALA A 70 3.19 -13.00 18.32
N LYS A 71 4.32 -13.54 18.76
CA LYS A 71 4.42 -14.49 19.89
C LYS A 71 4.99 -13.89 21.16
N LEU A 72 5.24 -12.58 21.16
CA LEU A 72 5.86 -11.87 22.29
C LEU A 72 5.09 -10.58 22.60
N ILE A 73 5.06 -10.20 23.87
CA ILE A 73 4.54 -8.93 24.36
C ILE A 73 5.49 -8.34 25.40
N THR A 74 5.57 -7.02 25.49
CA THR A 74 6.48 -6.32 26.39
C THR A 74 6.15 -6.48 27.88
N SER A 75 4.87 -6.66 28.23
CA SER A 75 4.41 -6.66 29.62
C SER A 75 3.10 -7.45 29.75
N ASP A 76 2.86 -7.99 30.93
CA ASP A 76 1.66 -8.71 31.35
C ASP A 76 0.68 -7.87 32.17
N VAL A 77 0.88 -6.55 32.21
CA VAL A 77 0.12 -5.67 33.10
C VAL A 77 -1.32 -5.41 32.64
N ASP A 78 -1.61 -5.65 31.35
CA ASP A 78 -2.91 -5.34 30.77
C ASP A 78 -3.86 -6.55 30.84
N PRO A 79 -4.98 -6.44 31.56
CA PRO A 79 -5.96 -7.53 31.65
C PRO A 79 -6.50 -7.99 30.28
N ALA A 80 -6.56 -7.12 29.28
CA ALA A 80 -7.02 -7.46 27.95
C ALA A 80 -6.12 -8.50 27.25
N ASP A 81 -4.86 -8.59 27.66
CA ASP A 81 -3.88 -9.52 27.08
C ASP A 81 -3.71 -10.81 27.89
N HIS A 82 -4.30 -10.89 29.12
CA HIS A 82 -4.05 -11.99 30.06
C HIS A 82 -4.44 -13.37 29.51
N GLU A 83 -5.54 -13.46 28.78
CA GLU A 83 -6.01 -14.72 28.20
C GLU A 83 -4.99 -15.34 27.24
N PHE A 84 -4.19 -14.49 26.58
CA PHE A 84 -3.23 -14.91 25.57
C PHE A 84 -1.82 -15.16 26.12
N LEU A 85 -1.55 -14.83 27.38
CA LEU A 85 -0.26 -15.10 28.03
C LEU A 85 -0.06 -16.61 28.23
N THR A 86 1.15 -17.10 27.94
CA THR A 86 1.52 -18.51 28.15
C THR A 86 2.10 -18.77 29.56
N GLY A 87 2.44 -17.70 30.28
CA GLY A 87 3.17 -17.78 31.55
C GLY A 87 4.70 -17.87 31.41
N GLU A 88 5.21 -17.98 30.17
CA GLU A 88 6.64 -18.07 29.88
C GLU A 88 7.25 -16.70 29.53
N ARG A 89 8.57 -16.57 29.76
CA ARG A 89 9.35 -15.38 29.38
C ARG A 89 10.57 -15.74 28.56
N THR A 90 11.02 -14.78 27.74
CA THR A 90 12.29 -14.89 27.03
C THR A 90 13.47 -14.45 27.93
N ALA A 91 14.70 -14.70 27.49
CA ALA A 91 15.89 -14.26 28.21
C ALA A 91 16.00 -12.72 28.28
N GLU A 92 15.46 -12.02 27.27
CA GLU A 92 15.40 -10.55 27.23
C GLU A 92 14.30 -9.97 28.15
N GLY A 93 13.41 -10.83 28.67
CA GLY A 93 12.36 -10.44 29.58
C GLY A 93 10.99 -10.21 28.97
N PHE A 94 10.80 -10.42 27.67
CA PHE A 94 9.47 -10.39 27.04
C PHE A 94 8.62 -11.56 27.51
N TYR A 95 7.31 -11.34 27.58
CA TYR A 95 6.35 -12.39 27.85
C TYR A 95 5.96 -13.11 26.57
N ARG A 96 5.72 -14.43 26.63
CA ARG A 96 5.22 -15.21 25.51
C ARG A 96 3.69 -15.16 25.47
N VAL A 97 3.16 -15.02 24.26
CA VAL A 97 1.71 -15.04 24.00
C VAL A 97 1.36 -16.11 22.96
N ARG A 98 0.13 -16.58 23.02
CA ARG A 98 -0.50 -17.36 21.95
C ARG A 98 -0.91 -16.40 20.85
N ALA A 99 -0.21 -16.46 19.72
CA ALA A 99 -0.59 -15.76 18.51
C ALA A 99 -1.79 -16.44 17.84
N GLY A 100 -2.49 -15.73 16.98
CA GLY A 100 -3.60 -16.26 16.20
C GLY A 100 -4.72 -15.25 16.00
N LEU A 101 -5.69 -15.67 15.18
CA LEU A 101 -6.83 -14.84 14.81
C LEU A 101 -7.65 -14.36 16.00
N ASP A 102 -7.86 -15.22 17.00
CA ASP A 102 -8.59 -14.85 18.24
C ASP A 102 -7.97 -13.63 18.93
N TYR A 103 -6.63 -13.62 19.01
CA TYR A 103 -5.91 -12.50 19.61
C TYR A 103 -5.97 -11.25 18.74
N ALA A 104 -5.87 -11.42 17.42
CA ALA A 104 -6.02 -10.31 16.48
C ALA A 104 -7.45 -9.72 16.56
N ILE A 105 -8.49 -10.55 16.67
CA ILE A 105 -9.88 -10.12 16.87
C ILE A 105 -10.03 -9.34 18.17
N ALA A 106 -9.55 -9.88 19.30
CA ALA A 106 -9.64 -9.21 20.60
C ALA A 106 -9.02 -7.80 20.56
N ARG A 107 -7.84 -7.66 19.91
CA ARG A 107 -7.19 -6.36 19.74
C ARG A 107 -7.91 -5.47 18.73
N GLY A 108 -8.38 -6.03 17.63
CA GLY A 108 -9.17 -5.31 16.63
C GLY A 108 -10.42 -4.67 17.23
N LEU A 109 -11.17 -5.41 18.06
CA LEU A 109 -12.32 -4.91 18.81
C LEU A 109 -11.92 -3.80 19.78
N ALA A 110 -10.81 -3.98 20.51
CA ALA A 110 -10.33 -2.98 21.46
C ALA A 110 -9.88 -1.66 20.77
N TYR A 111 -9.38 -1.72 19.55
CA TYR A 111 -8.93 -0.55 18.79
C TYR A 111 -10.04 0.13 17.99
N ALA A 112 -11.06 -0.61 17.56
CA ALA A 112 -12.12 -0.13 16.69
C ALA A 112 -12.80 1.19 17.15
N PRO A 113 -13.05 1.46 18.45
CA PRO A 113 -13.66 2.73 18.88
C PRO A 113 -12.81 3.98 18.59
N TYR A 114 -11.51 3.83 18.43
CA TYR A 114 -10.54 4.94 18.39
C TYR A 114 -10.05 5.29 16.98
N VAL A 115 -10.44 4.51 15.96
CA VAL A 115 -9.90 4.63 14.59
C VAL A 115 -11.01 4.60 13.54
N ASP A 116 -10.70 5.03 12.35
CA ASP A 116 -11.60 4.96 11.21
C ASP A 116 -11.58 3.55 10.58
N VAL A 117 -10.41 2.94 10.52
CA VAL A 117 -10.18 1.65 9.85
C VAL A 117 -9.41 0.71 10.78
N VAL A 118 -9.78 -0.57 10.78
CA VAL A 118 -9.03 -1.64 11.48
C VAL A 118 -8.37 -2.57 10.46
N TRP A 119 -7.13 -2.94 10.75
CA TRP A 119 -6.31 -3.81 9.92
C TRP A 119 -5.65 -4.92 10.74
N CYS A 120 -5.94 -6.17 10.41
CA CYS A 120 -5.21 -7.34 10.88
C CYS A 120 -4.12 -7.71 9.84
N GLU A 121 -2.85 -7.71 10.25
CA GLU A 121 -1.77 -8.20 9.40
C GLU A 121 -1.74 -9.72 9.43
N THR A 122 -1.92 -10.34 8.26
CA THR A 122 -1.98 -11.79 8.08
C THR A 122 -0.69 -12.35 7.49
N SER A 123 -0.51 -13.67 7.53
CA SER A 123 0.69 -14.36 7.05
C SER A 123 0.49 -15.07 5.71
N GLU A 124 -0.76 -15.24 5.27
CA GLU A 124 -1.13 -15.86 3.99
C GLU A 124 -2.49 -15.36 3.50
N PRO A 125 -2.81 -15.53 2.21
CA PRO A 125 -4.09 -15.10 1.65
C PRO A 125 -5.17 -16.14 2.02
N ASN A 126 -5.89 -15.90 3.11
CA ASN A 126 -6.96 -16.76 3.60
C ASN A 126 -8.28 -15.97 3.69
N ILE A 127 -9.21 -16.28 2.78
CA ILE A 127 -10.47 -15.54 2.70
C ILE A 127 -11.42 -15.87 3.87
N GLU A 128 -11.34 -17.08 4.42
CA GLU A 128 -12.19 -17.47 5.56
C GLU A 128 -11.72 -16.80 6.86
N GLU A 129 -10.42 -16.71 7.07
CA GLU A 129 -9.83 -15.95 8.17
C GLU A 129 -10.19 -14.46 8.09
N ALA A 130 -10.13 -13.89 6.87
CA ALA A 130 -10.57 -12.52 6.65
C ALA A 130 -12.08 -12.34 6.94
N ARG A 131 -12.90 -13.33 6.62
CA ARG A 131 -14.35 -13.34 6.91
C ARG A 131 -14.62 -13.37 8.42
N GLU A 132 -13.97 -14.27 9.13
CA GLU A 132 -14.14 -14.43 10.58
C GLU A 132 -13.72 -13.15 11.31
N PHE A 133 -12.62 -12.54 10.93
CA PHE A 133 -12.20 -11.23 11.46
C PHE A 133 -13.23 -10.15 11.20
N ALA A 134 -13.72 -10.04 9.97
CA ALA A 134 -14.69 -9.01 9.58
C ALA A 134 -16.02 -9.19 10.32
N GLU A 135 -16.53 -10.41 10.41
CA GLU A 135 -17.77 -10.73 11.12
C GLU A 135 -17.68 -10.41 12.61
N ALA A 136 -16.57 -10.75 13.26
CA ALA A 136 -16.32 -10.43 14.65
C ALA A 136 -16.30 -8.91 14.91
N ILE A 137 -15.58 -8.16 14.09
CA ILE A 137 -15.54 -6.69 14.21
C ILE A 137 -16.93 -6.08 13.96
N HIS A 138 -17.63 -6.50 12.93
CA HIS A 138 -18.93 -5.93 12.56
C HIS A 138 -20.06 -6.30 13.53
N ALA A 139 -19.92 -7.40 14.28
CA ALA A 139 -20.90 -7.77 15.32
C ALA A 139 -20.99 -6.71 16.43
N GLU A 140 -19.84 -6.13 16.82
CA GLU A 140 -19.78 -5.09 17.87
C GLU A 140 -19.71 -3.67 17.30
N HIS A 141 -19.12 -3.50 16.11
CA HIS A 141 -18.94 -2.22 15.43
C HIS A 141 -19.51 -2.26 14.00
N PRO A 142 -20.83 -2.28 13.82
CA PRO A 142 -21.46 -2.36 12.49
C PRO A 142 -20.96 -1.26 11.55
N GLY A 143 -20.53 -1.65 10.35
CA GLY A 143 -20.03 -0.72 9.34
C GLY A 143 -18.62 -0.20 9.56
N LYS A 144 -17.86 -0.69 10.54
CA LYS A 144 -16.44 -0.38 10.70
C LYS A 144 -15.68 -0.71 9.43
N LEU A 145 -14.91 0.24 8.91
CA LEU A 145 -14.07 0.03 7.75
C LEU A 145 -12.89 -0.88 8.10
N LEU A 146 -12.55 -1.76 7.18
CA LEU A 146 -11.43 -2.69 7.29
C LEU A 146 -10.40 -2.47 6.19
N ALA A 147 -9.14 -2.76 6.49
CA ALA A 147 -8.05 -2.77 5.51
C ALA A 147 -7.42 -4.15 5.39
N TYR A 148 -6.93 -4.48 4.20
CA TYR A 148 -6.25 -5.74 3.92
C TYR A 148 -4.98 -5.52 3.09
N ASN A 149 -3.88 -6.15 3.52
CA ASN A 149 -2.63 -6.20 2.79
C ASN A 149 -2.60 -7.41 1.86
N CYS A 150 -2.80 -7.19 0.57
CA CYS A 150 -2.56 -8.19 -0.47
C CYS A 150 -1.05 -8.33 -0.70
N SER A 151 -0.35 -8.91 0.27
CA SER A 151 1.10 -8.87 0.33
C SER A 151 1.79 -9.64 -0.80
N PRO A 152 2.88 -9.09 -1.39
CA PRO A 152 3.76 -9.84 -2.28
C PRO A 152 4.62 -10.88 -1.55
N SER A 153 4.62 -10.88 -0.21
CA SER A 153 5.23 -11.94 0.60
C SER A 153 4.42 -13.24 0.59
N PHE A 154 3.16 -13.17 0.16
CA PHE A 154 2.34 -14.35 -0.07
C PHE A 154 2.73 -15.01 -1.38
N ASN A 155 2.84 -16.33 -1.40
CA ASN A 155 2.91 -17.06 -2.66
C ASN A 155 1.49 -17.39 -3.13
N TRP A 156 0.85 -16.40 -3.75
CA TRP A 156 -0.55 -16.46 -4.18
C TRP A 156 -0.91 -17.72 -4.95
N LYS A 157 -0.12 -18.05 -5.98
CA LYS A 157 -0.36 -19.23 -6.83
C LYS A 157 -0.15 -20.57 -6.11
N ALA A 158 0.69 -20.61 -5.09
CA ALA A 158 0.88 -21.84 -4.29
C ALA A 158 -0.25 -22.06 -3.29
N LYS A 159 -1.00 -20.99 -2.95
CA LYS A 159 -2.05 -21.02 -1.92
C LYS A 159 -3.46 -21.07 -2.51
N LEU A 160 -3.69 -20.42 -3.64
CA LEU A 160 -5.02 -20.21 -4.21
C LEU A 160 -5.09 -20.61 -5.68
N SER A 161 -6.28 -21.02 -6.13
CA SER A 161 -6.58 -21.21 -7.54
C SER A 161 -6.66 -19.88 -8.29
N ASP A 162 -6.56 -19.91 -9.62
CA ASP A 162 -6.74 -18.70 -10.46
C ASP A 162 -8.08 -18.01 -10.24
N ARG A 163 -9.13 -18.79 -10.06
CA ARG A 163 -10.47 -18.30 -9.78
C ARG A 163 -10.52 -17.55 -8.45
N ASP A 164 -9.93 -18.13 -7.40
CA ASP A 164 -9.93 -17.52 -6.08
C ASP A 164 -9.11 -16.24 -6.06
N ILE A 165 -7.95 -16.24 -6.75
CA ILE A 165 -7.12 -15.03 -6.92
C ILE A 165 -7.91 -13.93 -7.64
N ALA A 166 -8.59 -14.26 -8.73
CA ALA A 166 -9.33 -13.30 -9.54
C ALA A 166 -10.48 -12.61 -8.78
N THR A 167 -11.10 -13.32 -7.83
CA THR A 167 -12.26 -12.79 -7.06
C THR A 167 -11.90 -12.36 -5.64
N PHE A 168 -10.65 -12.51 -5.22
CA PHE A 168 -10.22 -12.31 -3.84
C PHE A 168 -10.54 -10.90 -3.32
N GLN A 169 -10.21 -9.87 -4.10
CA GLN A 169 -10.43 -8.48 -3.71
C GLN A 169 -11.92 -8.10 -3.69
N GLU A 170 -12.74 -8.66 -4.59
CA GLU A 170 -14.19 -8.46 -4.58
C GLU A 170 -14.81 -9.06 -3.33
N GLN A 171 -14.41 -10.28 -2.96
CA GLN A 171 -14.87 -10.94 -1.73
C GLN A 171 -14.49 -10.14 -0.49
N LEU A 172 -13.25 -9.66 -0.39
CA LEU A 172 -12.82 -8.76 0.68
C LEU A 172 -13.67 -7.48 0.72
N GLY A 173 -13.89 -6.86 -0.42
CA GLY A 173 -14.71 -5.65 -0.53
C GLY A 173 -16.14 -5.84 -0.06
N ALA A 174 -16.75 -7.00 -0.34
CA ALA A 174 -18.08 -7.37 0.13
C ALA A 174 -18.14 -7.55 1.66
N MET A 175 -17.05 -7.98 2.29
CA MET A 175 -16.92 -8.14 3.75
C MET A 175 -16.55 -6.85 4.49
N GLY A 176 -16.40 -5.70 3.81
CA GLY A 176 -16.11 -4.42 4.45
C GLY A 176 -14.64 -4.00 4.41
N TYR A 177 -13.76 -4.76 3.78
CA TYR A 177 -12.38 -4.34 3.50
C TYR A 177 -12.35 -3.30 2.39
N LYS A 178 -12.58 -2.03 2.74
CA LYS A 178 -12.71 -0.94 1.78
C LYS A 178 -11.39 -0.30 1.39
N PHE A 179 -10.32 -0.58 2.12
CA PHE A 179 -8.96 -0.22 1.78
C PHE A 179 -8.11 -1.47 1.60
N GLN A 180 -7.75 -1.76 0.35
CA GLN A 180 -6.95 -2.91 -0.03
C GLN A 180 -5.73 -2.42 -0.79
N PHE A 181 -4.58 -2.98 -0.51
CA PHE A 181 -3.32 -2.54 -1.12
C PHE A 181 -2.35 -3.69 -1.36
N VAL A 182 -1.55 -3.56 -2.39
CA VAL A 182 -0.44 -4.47 -2.68
C VAL A 182 0.84 -3.77 -2.29
N THR A 183 1.38 -4.12 -1.13
CA THR A 183 2.65 -3.56 -0.68
C THR A 183 3.77 -3.95 -1.64
N LEU A 184 4.73 -3.04 -1.86
CA LEU A 184 5.89 -3.27 -2.73
C LEU A 184 5.56 -3.57 -4.21
N ALA A 185 4.34 -3.35 -4.68
CA ALA A 185 3.99 -3.57 -6.09
C ALA A 185 4.91 -2.76 -7.02
N GLY A 186 5.11 -1.48 -6.70
CA GLY A 186 6.02 -0.61 -7.46
C GLY A 186 7.48 -1.09 -7.41
N PHE A 187 7.95 -1.55 -6.24
CA PHE A 187 9.29 -2.11 -6.09
C PHE A 187 9.49 -3.34 -7.00
N HIS A 188 8.55 -4.29 -6.96
CA HIS A 188 8.67 -5.52 -7.76
C HIS A 188 8.54 -5.23 -9.26
N SER A 189 7.59 -4.38 -9.66
CA SER A 189 7.40 -3.97 -11.06
C SER A 189 8.65 -3.30 -11.62
N LEU A 190 9.19 -2.31 -10.91
CA LEU A 190 10.39 -1.58 -11.34
C LEU A 190 11.60 -2.51 -11.43
N ASN A 191 11.86 -3.30 -10.40
CA ASN A 191 13.05 -4.17 -10.40
C ASN A 191 12.97 -5.26 -11.47
N HIS A 192 11.79 -5.89 -11.66
CA HIS A 192 11.61 -6.90 -12.69
C HIS A 192 11.76 -6.29 -14.09
N SER A 193 11.11 -5.16 -14.34
CA SER A 193 11.18 -4.45 -15.63
C SER A 193 12.62 -4.04 -15.99
N MET A 194 13.35 -3.50 -15.02
CA MET A 194 14.77 -3.14 -15.21
C MET A 194 15.66 -4.37 -15.44
N PHE A 195 15.39 -5.46 -14.74
CA PHE A 195 16.11 -6.73 -14.94
C PHE A 195 15.88 -7.27 -16.36
N GLU A 196 14.64 -7.29 -16.84
CA GLU A 196 14.29 -7.73 -18.20
C GLU A 196 14.99 -6.86 -19.25
N LEU A 197 14.90 -5.53 -19.10
CA LEU A 197 15.57 -4.60 -20.02
C LEU A 197 17.09 -4.82 -20.03
N ALA A 198 17.73 -4.94 -18.87
CA ALA A 198 19.18 -5.15 -18.79
C ALA A 198 19.62 -6.47 -19.43
N ARG A 199 18.86 -7.55 -19.19
CA ARG A 199 19.10 -8.86 -19.80
C ARG A 199 19.05 -8.78 -21.33
N ASP A 200 18.00 -8.16 -21.87
CA ASP A 200 17.78 -8.08 -23.31
C ASP A 200 18.73 -7.08 -23.97
N TYR A 201 19.02 -5.96 -23.29
CA TYR A 201 19.98 -4.97 -23.77
C TYR A 201 21.39 -5.53 -23.93
N ARG A 202 21.81 -6.43 -23.04
CA ARG A 202 23.10 -7.14 -23.14
C ARG A 202 23.26 -7.88 -24.48
N GLN A 203 22.15 -8.38 -25.04
CA GLN A 203 22.16 -9.18 -26.27
C GLN A 203 21.84 -8.35 -27.52
N ARG A 204 20.94 -7.36 -27.40
CA ARG A 204 20.32 -6.66 -28.53
C ARG A 204 20.58 -5.16 -28.56
N GLY A 205 21.25 -4.60 -27.53
CA GLY A 205 21.55 -3.17 -27.44
C GLY A 205 20.30 -2.30 -27.53
N MET A 206 20.39 -1.20 -28.28
CA MET A 206 19.29 -0.25 -28.44
C MET A 206 18.01 -0.83 -29.01
N ALA A 207 18.06 -1.97 -29.70
CA ALA A 207 16.83 -2.62 -30.14
C ALA A 207 15.92 -3.06 -28.98
N ALA A 208 16.51 -3.52 -27.87
CA ALA A 208 15.74 -3.87 -26.68
C ALA A 208 15.10 -2.63 -26.03
N TYR A 209 15.84 -1.51 -25.96
CA TYR A 209 15.28 -0.26 -25.44
C TYR A 209 14.18 0.30 -26.37
N SER A 210 14.36 0.22 -27.67
CA SER A 210 13.35 0.65 -28.64
C SER A 210 12.05 -0.16 -28.52
N ASP A 211 12.13 -1.46 -28.16
CA ASP A 211 10.94 -2.27 -27.90
C ASP A 211 10.18 -1.80 -26.67
N LEU A 212 10.89 -1.43 -25.59
CA LEU A 212 10.28 -0.80 -24.42
C LEU A 212 9.57 0.50 -24.79
N GLN A 213 10.26 1.39 -25.50
CA GLN A 213 9.68 2.67 -25.93
C GLN A 213 8.42 2.50 -26.80
N ARG A 214 8.43 1.52 -27.72
CA ARG A 214 7.23 1.21 -28.52
C ARG A 214 6.08 0.70 -27.67
N ALA A 215 6.36 -0.08 -26.63
CA ALA A 215 5.32 -0.55 -25.70
C ALA A 215 4.73 0.61 -24.88
N GLU A 216 5.55 1.59 -24.49
CA GLU A 216 5.10 2.81 -23.83
C GLU A 216 4.17 3.63 -24.73
N PHE A 217 4.55 3.90 -25.99
CA PHE A 217 3.68 4.59 -26.97
C PHE A 217 2.37 3.83 -27.20
N ALA A 218 2.43 2.51 -27.35
CA ALA A 218 1.22 1.70 -27.52
C ALA A 218 0.29 1.76 -26.29
N SER A 219 0.82 2.09 -25.12
CA SER A 219 0.06 2.21 -23.86
C SER A 219 -0.62 3.57 -23.69
N GLU A 220 -0.27 4.58 -24.49
CA GLU A 220 -0.90 5.91 -24.44
C GLU A 220 -2.41 5.85 -24.67
N ARG A 221 -2.89 4.93 -25.51
CA ARG A 221 -4.32 4.66 -25.72
C ARG A 221 -5.09 4.27 -24.45
N TYR A 222 -4.38 3.82 -23.42
CA TYR A 222 -4.92 3.47 -22.10
C TYR A 222 -4.68 4.55 -21.05
N GLY A 223 -4.15 5.71 -21.44
CA GLY A 223 -3.87 6.85 -20.57
C GLY A 223 -2.47 6.85 -19.97
N TYR A 224 -1.54 6.08 -20.51
CA TYR A 224 -0.13 6.18 -20.11
C TYR A 224 0.49 7.46 -20.65
N THR A 225 1.14 8.26 -19.81
CA THR A 225 1.61 9.60 -20.14
C THR A 225 3.13 9.79 -20.02
N ALA A 226 3.83 8.83 -19.39
CA ALA A 226 5.23 8.98 -19.07
C ALA A 226 6.20 8.88 -20.27
N THR A 227 5.71 8.64 -21.47
CA THR A 227 6.46 8.88 -22.74
C THR A 227 6.93 10.32 -22.81
N LYS A 228 6.13 11.27 -22.31
CA LYS A 228 6.48 12.69 -22.19
C LYS A 228 7.08 12.97 -20.80
N HIS A 229 8.24 12.39 -20.53
CA HIS A 229 8.86 12.37 -19.19
C HIS A 229 9.26 13.76 -18.68
N GLN A 230 9.59 14.72 -19.54
CA GLN A 230 9.89 16.09 -19.12
C GLN A 230 8.64 16.76 -18.54
N ARG A 231 7.49 16.53 -19.17
CA ARG A 231 6.19 17.01 -18.65
C ARG A 231 5.84 16.32 -17.34
N GLU A 232 6.04 15.01 -17.24
CA GLU A 232 5.75 14.23 -16.02
C GLU A 232 6.58 14.68 -14.79
N VAL A 233 7.83 15.11 -15.00
CA VAL A 233 8.65 15.65 -13.91
C VAL A 233 8.43 17.14 -13.64
N GLY A 234 7.43 17.76 -14.27
CA GLY A 234 6.95 19.10 -13.94
C GLY A 234 7.57 20.24 -14.74
N ALA A 235 8.21 19.97 -15.89
CA ALA A 235 8.76 21.04 -16.73
C ALA A 235 7.70 22.09 -17.11
N GLY A 236 6.47 21.66 -17.45
CA GLY A 236 5.37 22.56 -17.78
C GLY A 236 4.98 23.53 -16.65
N TYR A 237 5.04 23.08 -15.40
CA TYR A 237 4.80 23.95 -14.25
C TYR A 237 5.81 25.12 -14.19
N PHE A 238 7.08 24.85 -14.41
CA PHE A 238 8.11 25.89 -14.41
C PHE A 238 8.00 26.80 -15.63
N ASP A 239 7.58 26.30 -16.78
CA ASP A 239 7.28 27.12 -17.96
C ASP A 239 6.12 28.10 -17.66
N ASP A 240 5.05 27.62 -17.02
CA ASP A 240 3.92 28.46 -16.61
C ASP A 240 4.36 29.54 -15.61
N VAL A 241 5.17 29.19 -14.62
CA VAL A 241 5.74 30.16 -13.66
C VAL A 241 6.57 31.20 -14.39
N ALA A 242 7.45 30.80 -15.32
CA ALA A 242 8.28 31.70 -16.09
C ALA A 242 7.43 32.69 -16.94
N GLN A 243 6.37 32.18 -17.58
CA GLN A 243 5.43 33.01 -18.35
C GLN A 243 4.72 34.04 -17.46
N VAL A 244 4.20 33.62 -16.32
CA VAL A 244 3.49 34.50 -15.39
C VAL A 244 4.41 35.63 -14.88
N VAL A 245 5.62 35.27 -14.45
CA VAL A 245 6.61 36.23 -13.92
C VAL A 245 7.07 37.23 -14.99
N ALA A 246 7.19 36.77 -16.25
CA ALA A 246 7.59 37.60 -17.39
C ALA A 246 6.42 38.33 -18.08
N GLY A 247 5.22 38.33 -17.52
CA GLY A 247 4.05 38.96 -18.13
C GLY A 247 3.62 38.36 -19.47
N GLY A 248 3.85 37.06 -19.66
CA GLY A 248 3.55 36.34 -20.90
C GLY A 248 4.65 36.40 -21.97
N ALA A 249 5.83 36.94 -21.64
CA ALA A 249 6.90 37.18 -22.61
C ALA A 249 8.18 36.34 -22.36
N ALA A 250 8.06 35.20 -21.61
CA ALA A 250 9.20 34.32 -21.39
C ALA A 250 9.55 33.57 -22.67
N SER A 251 10.85 33.64 -23.07
CA SER A 251 11.41 32.96 -24.22
C SER A 251 12.22 31.71 -23.82
N THR A 252 12.26 31.39 -22.51
CA THR A 252 13.07 30.30 -21.93
C THR A 252 12.21 29.11 -21.47
N THR A 253 11.04 28.94 -22.08
CA THR A 253 10.19 27.75 -21.85
C THR A 253 10.89 26.50 -22.35
N ALA A 254 10.82 25.43 -21.54
CA ALA A 254 11.57 24.19 -21.81
C ALA A 254 10.80 23.23 -22.74
N LEU A 255 9.47 23.24 -22.70
CA LEU A 255 8.65 22.30 -23.49
C LEU A 255 8.45 22.76 -24.92
N THR A 256 8.33 24.07 -25.17
CA THR A 256 8.14 24.61 -26.53
C THR A 256 9.35 24.34 -27.40
N GLY A 257 9.16 23.67 -28.55
CA GLY A 257 10.22 23.25 -29.45
C GLY A 257 11.10 22.10 -28.93
N SER A 258 10.62 21.40 -27.90
CA SER A 258 11.29 20.22 -27.37
C SER A 258 11.07 18.98 -28.25
N THR A 259 11.92 17.97 -28.09
CA THR A 259 11.73 16.68 -28.77
C THR A 259 10.43 15.97 -28.40
N GLU A 260 9.91 16.23 -27.20
CA GLU A 260 8.60 15.70 -26.78
C GLU A 260 7.45 16.35 -27.56
N GLU A 261 7.54 17.64 -27.86
CA GLU A 261 6.57 18.33 -28.68
C GLU A 261 6.69 17.95 -30.16
N GLU A 262 7.93 17.94 -30.71
CA GLU A 262 8.15 17.78 -32.14
C GLU A 262 8.12 16.34 -32.63
N GLN A 263 8.49 15.36 -31.79
CA GLN A 263 8.68 13.96 -32.21
C GLN A 263 7.62 13.01 -31.68
N PHE A 264 7.02 13.27 -30.50
CA PHE A 264 6.11 12.32 -29.84
C PHE A 264 4.64 12.56 -30.21
N ASP A 265 4.26 13.76 -30.60
CA ASP A 265 2.90 14.02 -31.11
C ASP A 265 2.69 13.49 -32.56
N SER A 266 3.76 13.14 -33.26
CA SER A 266 3.70 12.51 -34.59
C SER A 266 3.68 10.97 -34.57
N ALA A 267 3.70 10.33 -33.38
CA ALA A 267 3.79 8.87 -33.24
C ALA A 267 2.50 8.12 -33.62
N GLU A 268 1.36 8.81 -33.80
CA GLU A 268 0.14 8.19 -34.37
C GLU A 268 0.34 7.65 -35.79
N SER A 269 1.32 8.15 -36.55
CA SER A 269 1.56 7.73 -37.93
C SER A 269 2.49 6.51 -38.07
N SER A 270 3.22 6.10 -37.04
CA SER A 270 4.21 5.00 -37.10
C SER A 270 3.71 3.64 -36.60
N ILE A 271 2.48 3.57 -36.02
CA ILE A 271 1.92 2.32 -35.49
C ILE A 271 1.24 1.43 -36.57
N THR A 272 1.15 1.87 -37.80
CA THR A 272 0.48 1.12 -38.89
C THR A 272 1.22 -0.11 -39.39
N GLY A 273 2.26 -0.59 -38.71
CA GLY A 273 3.08 -1.72 -39.11
C GLY A 273 3.00 -2.99 -38.27
N LEU A 274 2.07 -3.12 -37.33
CA LEU A 274 1.89 -4.37 -36.58
C LEU A 274 0.89 -5.27 -37.28
N PRO A 275 1.19 -6.57 -37.54
CA PRO A 275 0.21 -7.53 -38.02
C PRO A 275 -0.89 -7.67 -36.95
N GLY A 276 -2.15 -7.56 -37.37
CA GLY A 276 -3.31 -7.53 -36.52
C GLY A 276 -3.36 -8.66 -35.50
N SER A 277 -3.38 -8.35 -34.23
CA SER A 277 -3.95 -9.18 -33.20
C SER A 277 -5.45 -8.89 -33.12
N THR A 278 -6.21 -9.73 -33.80
CA THR A 278 -7.64 -9.92 -33.54
C THR A 278 -7.75 -10.63 -32.19
N GLU A 279 -8.75 -10.18 -31.40
CA GLU A 279 -9.18 -10.71 -30.11
C GLU A 279 -8.52 -10.06 -28.89
N ASP A 280 -9.23 -9.04 -28.37
CA ASP A 280 -9.55 -8.88 -26.96
C ASP A 280 -10.38 -7.61 -26.71
N GLU A 281 -11.62 -7.62 -27.24
CA GLU A 281 -12.69 -6.72 -26.75
C GLU A 281 -13.42 -7.38 -25.58
N GLN A 282 -12.83 -7.42 -24.39
CA GLN A 282 -13.58 -7.77 -23.16
C GLN A 282 -12.87 -7.35 -21.86
N PHE A 283 -12.46 -6.10 -21.73
CA PHE A 283 -12.15 -5.54 -20.40
C PHE A 283 -12.45 -4.04 -20.34
N VAL A 284 -13.74 -3.68 -20.42
CA VAL A 284 -14.25 -2.40 -19.90
C VAL A 284 -15.69 -2.62 -19.41
N ARG A 285 -15.84 -2.95 -18.15
CA ARG A 285 -16.98 -2.52 -17.31
C ARG A 285 -16.65 -2.67 -15.85
#